data_712e7e181d7cbb9253dd27790b1b2334
#
_entry.id   712e7e181d7cbb9253dd27790b1b2334
#
_cell.length_a   1.000
_cell.length_b   1.000
_cell.length_c   1.000
_cell.angle_alpha   90.00
_cell.angle_beta   90.00
_cell.angle_gamma   90.00
#
_symmetry.space_group_name_H-M   'P 1'
#
loop_
_entity.id
_entity.type
_entity.pdbx_description
1 polymer ?
#
loop_
_entity_poly.entity_id
_entity_poly.type
_entity_poly.pdbx_seq_one_letter_code
_entity_poly.pdbx_strand_id
1 'polypeptide(L)'
;MKIKGITDECFSDFKEPSMYIAFPKCSFKCDIEANGAFCQNSQLAKEPTLEVEKEKLIERYLKNPITKAIVLGGLEPFDSELDLLPFIDCLRRQYECYDKVVIYTGYTEQELQEGRWGNGNEENQKNYWQDLLNYGNLVIKFGRFIPNQEPHFDEVLGVMLASDNQYAKEYPFMTKVSLNPNSELVKEIREKLKENGGYCPCKLVQNEDTKCMCKEFREAIKNNILGECHCGLYINVEDTSKRGE
;
A
#
# COMPACT_ATOMS: atom_id res chain seq x y z
N MET A 1 10.91 11.04 -11.47
CA MET A 1 9.53 11.48 -11.15
C MET A 1 9.51 12.96 -10.75
N LYS A 2 8.36 13.60 -10.88
CA LYS A 2 8.18 15.00 -10.51
C LYS A 2 7.50 15.11 -9.15
N ILE A 3 8.02 16.00 -8.27
CA ILE A 3 7.49 16.20 -6.91
C ILE A 3 7.54 17.69 -6.52
N LYS A 4 6.83 18.09 -5.50
CA LYS A 4 6.92 19.41 -4.86
C LYS A 4 7.85 19.42 -3.65
N GLY A 5 8.00 18.30 -2.96
CA GLY A 5 8.83 18.20 -1.77
C GLY A 5 8.79 16.82 -1.13
N ILE A 6 9.63 16.65 -0.12
CA ILE A 6 9.76 15.43 0.68
C ILE A 6 9.87 15.83 2.15
N THR A 7 9.24 15.07 3.03
CA THR A 7 9.48 15.09 4.47
C THR A 7 9.92 13.69 4.88
N ASP A 8 11.14 13.55 5.40
CA ASP A 8 11.71 12.24 5.71
C ASP A 8 10.97 11.53 6.84
N GLU A 9 10.47 12.30 7.82
CA GLU A 9 9.80 11.76 9.01
C GLU A 9 8.54 12.59 9.27
N CYS A 10 7.41 12.13 8.74
CA CYS A 10 6.10 12.71 8.94
C CYS A 10 5.32 11.88 9.96
N PHE A 11 4.66 12.55 10.91
CA PHE A 11 3.87 11.94 11.99
C PHE A 11 2.41 12.40 11.97
N SER A 12 2.01 13.22 10.99
CA SER A 12 0.69 13.87 10.95
C SER A 12 -0.29 13.26 9.96
N ASP A 13 0.21 12.48 8.99
CA ASP A 13 -0.61 12.00 7.87
C ASP A 13 -0.89 10.50 7.91
N PHE A 14 -0.25 9.79 8.81
CA PHE A 14 -0.49 8.38 9.06
C PHE A 14 -0.12 8.00 10.48
N LYS A 15 -0.76 6.95 11.02
CA LYS A 15 -0.52 6.44 12.39
C LYS A 15 0.89 5.92 12.64
N GLU A 16 1.64 5.60 11.58
CA GLU A 16 3.03 5.16 11.65
C GLU A 16 3.96 6.27 11.11
N PRO A 17 5.18 6.43 11.68
CA PRO A 17 6.18 7.35 11.12
C PRO A 17 6.40 7.06 9.65
N SER A 18 6.28 8.06 8.80
CA SER A 18 6.28 7.88 7.35
C SER A 18 7.14 8.90 6.62
N MET A 19 7.68 8.49 5.47
CA MET A 19 8.21 9.46 4.51
C MET A 19 7.04 10.04 3.72
N TYR A 20 6.92 11.36 3.69
CA TYR A 20 5.91 12.06 2.90
C TYR A 20 6.49 12.57 1.59
N ILE A 21 5.83 12.27 0.46
CA ILE A 21 6.21 12.74 -0.87
C ILE A 21 5.05 13.55 -1.46
N ALA A 22 5.30 14.83 -1.73
CA ALA A 22 4.31 15.75 -2.26
C ALA A 22 4.28 15.72 -3.81
N PHE A 23 3.17 15.26 -4.38
CA PHE A 23 2.93 15.22 -5.83
C PHE A 23 2.62 16.61 -6.41
N PRO A 24 2.96 16.84 -7.71
CA PRO A 24 3.04 18.21 -8.24
C PRO A 24 1.80 18.68 -9.01
N LYS A 25 0.86 17.81 -9.34
CA LYS A 25 -0.29 18.13 -10.19
C LYS A 25 -1.61 17.99 -9.46
N CYS A 26 -2.59 18.81 -9.80
CA CYS A 26 -3.98 18.68 -9.38
C CYS A 26 -4.90 19.39 -10.37
N SER A 27 -6.02 18.77 -10.67
CA SER A 27 -7.12 19.35 -11.44
C SER A 27 -7.95 20.36 -10.65
N PHE A 28 -7.72 20.51 -9.34
CA PHE A 28 -8.45 21.39 -8.41
C PHE A 28 -9.98 21.19 -8.42
N LYS A 29 -10.45 19.96 -8.61
CA LYS A 29 -11.88 19.65 -8.58
C LYS A 29 -12.55 20.07 -7.26
N CYS A 30 -11.82 20.07 -6.14
CA CYS A 30 -12.34 20.58 -4.86
C CYS A 30 -12.82 22.02 -4.99
N ASP A 31 -12.01 22.89 -5.59
CA ASP A 31 -12.32 24.31 -5.76
C ASP A 31 -13.44 24.51 -6.78
N ILE A 32 -13.43 23.74 -7.87
CA ILE A 32 -14.45 23.81 -8.93
C ILE A 32 -15.82 23.41 -8.37
N GLU A 33 -15.92 22.30 -7.66
CA GLU A 33 -17.18 21.79 -7.09
C GLU A 33 -17.70 22.66 -5.94
N ALA A 34 -16.81 23.21 -5.12
CA ALA A 34 -17.16 24.12 -4.03
C ALA A 34 -17.40 25.56 -4.51
N ASN A 35 -17.23 25.84 -5.81
CA ASN A 35 -17.34 27.17 -6.41
C ASN A 35 -16.54 28.25 -5.65
N GLY A 36 -15.29 27.95 -5.33
CA GLY A 36 -14.40 28.85 -4.61
C GLY A 36 -12.96 28.32 -4.49
N ALA A 37 -12.09 29.06 -3.84
CA ALA A 37 -10.68 28.72 -3.63
C ALA A 37 -10.48 28.20 -2.19
N PHE A 38 -10.85 26.95 -1.94
CA PHE A 38 -10.83 26.31 -0.61
C PHE A 38 -9.71 25.27 -0.45
N CYS A 39 -9.00 24.93 -1.51
CA CYS A 39 -7.97 23.90 -1.46
C CYS A 39 -6.88 24.25 -0.44
N GLN A 40 -6.71 23.39 0.57
CA GLN A 40 -5.71 23.56 1.63
C GLN A 40 -4.28 23.49 1.09
N ASN A 41 -4.07 22.82 -0.05
CA ASN A 41 -2.78 22.65 -0.70
C ASN A 41 -2.54 23.64 -1.87
N SER A 42 -3.36 24.68 -2.00
CA SER A 42 -3.25 25.67 -3.09
C SER A 42 -1.89 26.38 -3.13
N GLN A 43 -1.27 26.60 -1.97
CA GLN A 43 0.07 27.21 -1.90
C GLN A 43 1.15 26.28 -2.46
N LEU A 44 1.04 24.97 -2.22
CA LEU A 44 1.97 23.98 -2.73
C LEU A 44 2.00 23.96 -4.26
N ALA A 45 0.89 24.30 -4.92
CA ALA A 45 0.83 24.40 -6.39
C ALA A 45 1.80 25.46 -6.94
N LYS A 46 2.06 26.52 -6.17
CA LYS A 46 2.94 27.62 -6.56
C LYS A 46 4.42 27.32 -6.34
N GLU A 47 4.73 26.32 -5.50
CA GLU A 47 6.10 25.94 -5.24
C GLU A 47 6.77 25.33 -6.49
N PRO A 48 8.11 25.43 -6.59
CA PRO A 48 8.85 24.79 -7.68
C PRO A 48 8.58 23.28 -7.76
N THR A 49 8.53 22.76 -8.98
CA THR A 49 8.50 21.31 -9.19
C THR A 49 9.93 20.81 -9.33
N LEU A 50 10.27 19.82 -8.56
CA LEU A 50 11.57 19.15 -8.58
C LEU A 50 11.47 17.88 -9.40
N GLU A 51 12.54 17.57 -10.14
CA GLU A 51 12.68 16.31 -10.85
C GLU A 51 13.69 15.44 -10.11
N VAL A 52 13.27 14.26 -9.68
CA VAL A 52 14.06 13.34 -8.85
C VAL A 52 13.94 11.92 -9.40
N GLU A 53 15.03 11.16 -9.38
CA GLU A 53 14.99 9.74 -9.68
C GLU A 53 14.21 9.00 -8.58
N LYS A 54 13.21 8.20 -8.96
CA LYS A 54 12.38 7.47 -7.98
C LYS A 54 13.20 6.49 -7.14
N GLU A 55 14.23 5.94 -7.72
CA GLU A 55 15.21 5.05 -7.07
C GLU A 55 15.87 5.74 -5.87
N LYS A 56 16.29 6.99 -6.03
CA LYS A 56 16.90 7.78 -4.93
C LYS A 56 15.93 8.06 -3.79
N LEU A 57 14.64 8.25 -4.11
CA LEU A 57 13.60 8.42 -3.09
C LEU A 57 13.43 7.14 -2.28
N ILE A 58 13.36 6.00 -2.98
CA ILE A 58 13.21 4.69 -2.35
C ILE A 58 14.44 4.34 -1.50
N GLU A 59 15.64 4.55 -2.02
CA GLU A 59 16.87 4.35 -1.25
C GLU A 59 16.95 5.23 -0.01
N ARG A 60 16.49 6.49 -0.11
CA ARG A 60 16.43 7.42 1.03
C ARG A 60 15.46 6.91 2.09
N TYR A 61 14.28 6.43 1.68
CA TYR A 61 13.31 5.79 2.56
C TYR A 61 13.90 4.56 3.27
N LEU A 62 14.49 3.63 2.51
CA LEU A 62 15.04 2.39 3.05
C LEU A 62 16.22 2.58 4.00
N LYS A 63 16.95 3.70 3.89
CA LYS A 63 18.03 4.07 4.80
C LYS A 63 17.53 4.68 6.12
N ASN A 64 16.29 5.11 6.19
CA ASN A 64 15.72 5.70 7.41
C ASN A 64 15.16 4.60 8.32
N PRO A 65 15.75 4.35 9.51
CA PRO A 65 15.30 3.30 10.40
C PRO A 65 14.00 3.61 11.16
N ILE A 66 13.53 4.86 11.08
CA ILE A 66 12.37 5.35 11.85
C ILE A 66 11.08 5.11 11.07
N THR A 67 11.08 5.39 9.77
CA THR A 67 9.88 5.32 8.93
C THR A 67 9.46 3.88 8.65
N LYS A 68 8.13 3.65 8.64
CA LYS A 68 7.49 2.35 8.42
C LYS A 68 6.45 2.39 7.30
N ALA A 69 6.25 3.55 6.69
CA ALA A 69 5.31 3.77 5.61
C ALA A 69 5.78 4.91 4.70
N ILE A 70 5.22 4.96 3.49
CA ILE A 70 5.39 6.08 2.56
C ILE A 70 4.02 6.70 2.35
N VAL A 71 3.91 8.01 2.57
CA VAL A 71 2.70 8.80 2.29
C VAL A 71 2.89 9.56 0.98
N LEU A 72 2.00 9.34 0.04
CA LEU A 72 1.93 10.01 -1.26
C LEU A 72 0.74 10.97 -1.23
N GLY A 73 1.01 12.26 -1.26
CA GLY A 73 -0.02 13.30 -1.13
C GLY A 73 0.44 14.62 -1.76
N GLY A 74 0.19 15.72 -1.07
CA GLY A 74 0.48 17.06 -1.59
C GLY A 74 -0.64 17.55 -2.48
N LEU A 75 -0.43 17.61 -3.79
CA LEU A 75 -1.53 17.80 -4.73
C LEU A 75 -2.22 16.45 -5.01
N GLU A 76 -2.58 16.15 -6.24
CA GLU A 76 -3.34 14.92 -6.55
C GLU A 76 -2.42 13.85 -7.17
N PRO A 77 -2.10 12.76 -6.45
CA PRO A 77 -1.25 11.70 -6.99
C PRO A 77 -1.79 11.06 -8.26
N PHE A 78 -3.11 10.86 -8.38
CA PHE A 78 -3.72 10.27 -9.58
C PHE A 78 -3.65 11.20 -10.80
N ASP A 79 -3.55 12.51 -10.64
CA ASP A 79 -3.28 13.43 -11.76
C ASP A 79 -1.80 13.36 -12.21
N SER A 80 -0.98 12.58 -11.54
CA SER A 80 0.44 12.30 -11.86
C SER A 80 0.66 10.81 -12.16
N GLU A 81 -0.22 10.21 -12.93
CA GLU A 81 -0.25 8.77 -13.25
C GLU A 81 1.09 8.21 -13.75
N LEU A 82 1.82 9.00 -14.56
CA LEU A 82 3.14 8.62 -15.08
C LEU A 82 4.24 8.53 -14.01
N ASP A 83 3.98 9.02 -12.82
CA ASP A 83 4.91 8.98 -11.68
C ASP A 83 4.43 8.01 -10.57
N LEU A 84 3.12 7.96 -10.29
CA LEU A 84 2.54 7.21 -9.18
C LEU A 84 2.75 5.69 -9.31
N LEU A 85 2.22 5.09 -10.38
CA LEU A 85 2.32 3.64 -10.58
C LEU A 85 3.76 3.17 -10.80
N PRO A 86 4.60 3.85 -11.62
CA PRO A 86 6.00 3.48 -11.77
C PRO A 86 6.83 3.59 -10.47
N PHE A 87 6.46 4.50 -9.55
CA PHE A 87 7.10 4.57 -8.25
C PHE A 87 6.77 3.34 -7.39
N ILE A 88 5.49 2.97 -7.32
CA ILE A 88 5.05 1.80 -6.55
C ILE A 88 5.58 0.51 -7.18
N ASP A 89 5.57 0.39 -8.50
CA ASP A 89 6.16 -0.74 -9.22
C ASP A 89 7.65 -0.93 -8.86
N CYS A 90 8.43 0.16 -8.93
CA CYS A 90 9.83 0.15 -8.56
C CYS A 90 10.03 -0.26 -7.09
N LEU A 91 9.25 0.31 -6.16
CA LEU A 91 9.29 -0.03 -4.73
C LEU A 91 9.05 -1.53 -4.49
N ARG A 92 8.01 -2.09 -5.13
CA ARG A 92 7.60 -3.49 -4.94
C ARG A 92 8.48 -4.49 -5.67
N ARG A 93 8.79 -4.25 -6.95
CA ARG A 93 9.46 -5.25 -7.79
C ARG A 93 10.97 -5.14 -7.81
N GLN A 94 11.51 -3.90 -7.73
CA GLN A 94 12.94 -3.71 -7.81
C GLN A 94 13.60 -3.70 -6.42
N TYR A 95 12.92 -3.12 -5.43
CA TYR A 95 13.44 -3.02 -4.06
C TYR A 95 12.80 -4.02 -3.09
N GLU A 96 11.83 -4.82 -3.54
CA GLU A 96 11.13 -5.82 -2.73
C GLU A 96 10.62 -5.29 -1.38
N CYS A 97 10.29 -4.00 -1.35
CA CYS A 97 9.77 -3.33 -0.17
C CYS A 97 8.25 -3.39 -0.15
N TYR A 98 7.69 -4.03 0.87
CA TYR A 98 6.25 -4.25 1.04
C TYR A 98 5.66 -3.41 2.18
N ASP A 99 6.37 -2.40 2.66
CA ASP A 99 5.84 -1.44 3.63
C ASP A 99 4.60 -0.73 3.09
N LYS A 100 3.75 -0.22 3.99
CA LYS A 100 2.52 0.45 3.60
C LYS A 100 2.79 1.69 2.76
N VAL A 101 2.03 1.83 1.67
CA VAL A 101 1.97 3.05 0.88
C VAL A 101 0.60 3.67 1.07
N VAL A 102 0.57 4.87 1.62
CA VAL A 102 -0.64 5.64 1.89
C VAL A 102 -0.82 6.68 0.77
N ILE A 103 -1.94 6.67 0.08
CA ILE A 103 -2.22 7.59 -1.03
C ILE A 103 -3.38 8.50 -0.63
N TYR A 104 -3.13 9.80 -0.62
CA TYR A 104 -4.15 10.81 -0.38
C TYR A 104 -4.71 11.29 -1.70
N THR A 105 -5.99 11.04 -1.95
CA THR A 105 -6.67 11.51 -3.15
C THR A 105 -7.96 12.28 -2.83
N GLY A 106 -8.27 13.24 -3.67
CA GLY A 106 -9.56 13.90 -3.69
C GLY A 106 -10.62 13.12 -4.46
N TYR A 107 -10.25 12.13 -5.24
CA TYR A 107 -11.21 11.29 -5.94
C TYR A 107 -11.96 10.37 -4.97
N THR A 108 -13.20 10.02 -5.32
CA THR A 108 -13.95 8.96 -4.63
C THR A 108 -13.48 7.60 -5.14
N GLU A 109 -13.69 6.55 -4.33
CA GLU A 109 -13.40 5.18 -4.75
C GLU A 109 -14.16 4.83 -6.05
N GLN A 110 -15.40 5.26 -6.16
CA GLN A 110 -16.22 5.04 -7.35
C GLN A 110 -15.64 5.70 -8.61
N GLU A 111 -15.16 6.95 -8.50
CA GLU A 111 -14.52 7.62 -9.64
C GLU A 111 -13.29 6.86 -10.12
N LEU A 112 -12.48 6.32 -9.20
CA LEU A 112 -11.30 5.54 -9.55
C LEU A 112 -11.68 4.20 -10.20
N GLN A 113 -12.65 3.50 -9.64
CA GLN A 113 -13.17 2.23 -10.19
C GLN A 113 -13.78 2.37 -11.57
N GLU A 114 -14.46 3.49 -11.84
CA GLU A 114 -15.09 3.78 -13.11
C GLU A 114 -14.16 4.44 -14.15
N GLY A 115 -12.91 4.72 -13.75
CA GLY A 115 -11.93 5.37 -14.63
C GLY A 115 -12.23 6.85 -14.89
N ARG A 116 -12.97 7.51 -14.01
CA ARG A 116 -13.39 8.92 -14.16
C ARG A 116 -12.46 9.90 -13.42
N TRP A 117 -11.16 9.77 -13.67
CA TRP A 117 -10.14 10.61 -13.05
C TRP A 117 -9.08 11.05 -14.08
N GLY A 118 -8.29 12.08 -13.76
CA GLY A 118 -7.29 12.63 -14.68
C GLY A 118 -7.90 13.08 -16.02
N ASN A 119 -7.11 12.98 -17.08
CA ASN A 119 -7.49 13.36 -18.45
C ASN A 119 -7.41 12.16 -19.41
N GLY A 120 -7.30 10.96 -18.92
CA GLY A 120 -7.13 9.75 -19.71
C GLY A 120 -8.44 9.15 -20.22
N ASN A 121 -8.33 8.05 -20.95
CA ASN A 121 -9.44 7.22 -21.38
C ASN A 121 -9.91 6.36 -20.20
N GLU A 122 -11.23 6.25 -20.01
CA GLU A 122 -11.84 5.54 -18.87
C GLU A 122 -11.36 4.07 -18.75
N GLU A 123 -11.21 3.36 -19.87
CA GLU A 123 -10.77 1.98 -19.89
C GLU A 123 -9.32 1.85 -19.40
N ASN A 124 -8.43 2.70 -19.88
CA ASN A 124 -7.04 2.72 -19.44
C ASN A 124 -6.94 3.07 -17.94
N GLN A 125 -7.77 3.96 -17.46
CA GLN A 125 -7.79 4.38 -16.06
C GLN A 125 -8.36 3.29 -15.15
N LYS A 126 -9.37 2.51 -15.60
CA LYS A 126 -9.83 1.31 -14.88
C LYS A 126 -8.72 0.28 -14.77
N ASN A 127 -8.00 0.03 -15.85
CA ASN A 127 -6.87 -0.89 -15.84
C ASN A 127 -5.77 -0.41 -14.90
N TYR A 128 -5.42 0.87 -14.96
CA TYR A 128 -4.46 1.48 -14.04
C TYR A 128 -4.86 1.32 -12.56
N TRP A 129 -6.15 1.53 -12.24
CA TRP A 129 -6.68 1.30 -10.90
C TRP A 129 -6.51 -0.15 -10.45
N GLN A 130 -6.84 -1.12 -11.31
CA GLN A 130 -6.65 -2.54 -11.00
C GLN A 130 -5.17 -2.89 -10.83
N ASP A 131 -4.31 -2.39 -11.70
CA ASP A 131 -2.86 -2.59 -11.59
C ASP A 131 -2.30 -2.02 -10.28
N LEU A 132 -2.77 -0.83 -9.88
CA LEU A 132 -2.39 -0.23 -8.61
C LEU A 132 -2.77 -1.13 -7.42
N LEU A 133 -4.00 -1.62 -7.38
CA LEU A 133 -4.47 -2.50 -6.31
C LEU A 133 -3.71 -3.83 -6.25
N ASN A 134 -3.25 -4.34 -7.39
CA ASN A 134 -2.46 -5.57 -7.46
C ASN A 134 -1.11 -5.48 -6.73
N TYR A 135 -0.57 -4.28 -6.50
CA TYR A 135 0.65 -4.13 -5.70
C TYR A 135 0.43 -4.33 -4.20
N GLY A 136 -0.80 -4.19 -3.71
CA GLY A 136 -1.18 -4.43 -2.31
C GLY A 136 -0.44 -3.58 -1.26
N ASN A 137 -0.79 -3.80 -0.01
CA ASN A 137 -0.34 -2.99 1.14
C ASN A 137 -0.49 -1.49 0.91
N LEU A 138 -1.64 -1.13 0.33
CA LEU A 138 -2.03 0.25 0.10
C LEU A 138 -3.06 0.68 1.14
N VAL A 139 -2.97 1.92 1.56
CA VAL A 139 -4.02 2.63 2.27
C VAL A 139 -4.40 3.83 1.40
N ILE A 140 -5.65 3.95 1.01
CA ILE A 140 -6.08 5.03 0.15
C ILE A 140 -7.10 5.89 0.90
N LYS A 141 -6.79 7.16 1.07
CA LYS A 141 -7.68 8.18 1.60
C LYS A 141 -8.43 8.81 0.45
N PHE A 142 -9.73 8.68 0.46
CA PHE A 142 -10.67 9.17 -0.56
C PHE A 142 -11.39 10.45 -0.14
N GLY A 143 -11.93 11.13 -1.13
CA GLY A 143 -12.86 12.22 -0.97
C GLY A 143 -12.22 13.60 -0.97
N ARG A 144 -12.85 14.51 -1.72
CA ARG A 144 -12.48 15.92 -1.78
C ARG A 144 -12.75 16.62 -0.47
N PHE A 145 -11.94 17.62 -0.17
CA PHE A 145 -12.27 18.53 0.91
C PHE A 145 -13.55 19.31 0.58
N ILE A 146 -14.50 19.29 1.51
CA ILE A 146 -15.74 20.08 1.46
C ILE A 146 -15.69 21.08 2.61
N PRO A 147 -15.71 22.40 2.31
CA PRO A 147 -15.69 23.42 3.35
C PRO A 147 -16.93 23.37 4.26
N ASN A 148 -16.76 23.81 5.51
CA ASN A 148 -17.82 23.90 6.53
C ASN A 148 -18.42 22.54 6.97
N GLN A 149 -17.74 21.44 6.73
CA GLN A 149 -18.07 20.15 7.34
C GLN A 149 -17.24 19.92 8.60
N GLU A 150 -17.74 19.06 9.49
CA GLU A 150 -17.04 18.73 10.73
C GLU A 150 -15.87 17.77 10.46
N PRO A 151 -14.68 18.04 11.01
CA PRO A 151 -13.59 17.10 10.99
C PRO A 151 -13.92 15.85 11.81
N HIS A 152 -13.41 14.70 11.38
CA HIS A 152 -13.57 13.46 12.13
C HIS A 152 -12.28 12.64 12.16
N PHE A 153 -12.18 11.76 13.14
CA PHE A 153 -11.06 10.84 13.27
C PHE A 153 -11.24 9.61 12.37
N ASP A 154 -10.25 9.31 11.55
CA ASP A 154 -10.21 8.10 10.72
C ASP A 154 -9.31 7.05 11.37
N GLU A 155 -9.87 5.90 11.75
CA GLU A 155 -9.14 4.84 12.46
C GLU A 155 -8.11 4.13 11.57
N VAL A 156 -8.32 4.08 10.26
CA VAL A 156 -7.41 3.45 9.31
C VAL A 156 -6.12 4.26 9.22
N LEU A 157 -6.25 5.57 9.05
CA LEU A 157 -5.11 6.48 9.02
C LEU A 157 -4.56 6.81 10.41
N GLY A 158 -5.42 6.84 11.44
CA GLY A 158 -5.08 7.28 12.79
C GLY A 158 -4.91 8.79 12.91
N VAL A 159 -5.57 9.56 12.04
CA VAL A 159 -5.49 11.02 12.01
C VAL A 159 -6.87 11.66 11.82
N MET A 160 -6.96 12.97 12.07
CA MET A 160 -8.17 13.75 11.78
C MET A 160 -8.28 14.06 10.28
N LEU A 161 -9.42 13.76 9.67
CA LEU A 161 -9.77 14.20 8.33
C LEU A 161 -10.59 15.49 8.40
N ALA A 162 -10.43 16.32 7.37
CA ALA A 162 -10.91 17.70 7.39
C ALA A 162 -12.42 17.88 7.05
N SER A 163 -13.05 16.86 6.49
CA SER A 163 -14.47 16.86 6.15
C SER A 163 -15.07 15.46 6.27
N ASP A 164 -16.35 15.37 6.60
CA ASP A 164 -17.06 14.13 6.97
C ASP A 164 -17.22 13.11 5.84
N ASN A 165 -17.14 13.57 4.58
CA ASN A 165 -17.17 12.72 3.39
C ASN A 165 -15.86 12.00 3.10
N GLN A 166 -14.77 12.34 3.80
CA GLN A 166 -13.47 11.74 3.62
C GLN A 166 -13.35 10.46 4.44
N TYR A 167 -12.68 9.45 3.91
CA TYR A 167 -12.42 8.19 4.62
C TYR A 167 -11.21 7.48 4.02
N ALA A 168 -10.63 6.56 4.74
CA ALA A 168 -9.58 5.70 4.24
C ALA A 168 -9.98 4.22 4.22
N LYS A 169 -9.37 3.48 3.31
CA LYS A 169 -9.55 2.04 3.15
C LYS A 169 -8.22 1.35 2.93
N GLU A 170 -8.03 0.21 3.57
CA GLU A 170 -6.87 -0.65 3.36
C GLU A 170 -7.12 -1.63 2.20
N TYR A 171 -6.10 -1.77 1.37
CA TYR A 171 -6.02 -2.78 0.30
C TYR A 171 -4.81 -3.67 0.63
N PRO A 172 -5.04 -4.77 1.34
CA PRO A 172 -3.96 -5.63 1.79
C PRO A 172 -3.25 -6.29 0.60
N PHE A 173 -2.01 -6.67 0.83
CA PHE A 173 -1.28 -7.48 -0.12
C PHE A 173 -1.96 -8.86 -0.25
N MET A 174 -2.28 -9.24 -1.48
CA MET A 174 -2.92 -10.54 -1.71
C MET A 174 -1.86 -11.62 -1.73
N THR A 175 -1.92 -12.53 -0.78
CA THR A 175 -1.03 -13.66 -0.70
C THR A 175 -1.78 -14.98 -0.85
N LYS A 176 -1.07 -16.01 -1.30
CA LYS A 176 -1.56 -17.39 -1.31
C LYS A 176 -0.54 -18.33 -0.71
N VAL A 177 -1.04 -19.33 -0.03
CA VAL A 177 -0.20 -20.41 0.49
C VAL A 177 -0.01 -21.47 -0.58
N SER A 178 1.23 -21.86 -0.81
CA SER A 178 1.59 -22.99 -1.65
C SER A 178 2.56 -23.92 -0.93
N LEU A 179 2.74 -25.12 -1.45
CA LEU A 179 3.83 -25.98 -1.01
C LEU A 179 5.16 -25.40 -1.48
N ASN A 180 6.21 -25.67 -0.72
CA ASN A 180 7.58 -25.34 -1.15
C ASN A 180 7.85 -25.97 -2.52
N PRO A 181 8.45 -25.26 -3.48
CA PRO A 181 8.77 -25.81 -4.79
C PRO A 181 9.79 -26.96 -4.75
N ASN A 182 10.56 -27.09 -3.66
CA ASN A 182 11.45 -28.22 -3.43
C ASN A 182 10.64 -29.46 -3.03
N SER A 183 10.36 -30.32 -3.99
CA SER A 183 9.55 -31.53 -3.81
C SER A 183 10.17 -32.57 -2.86
N GLU A 184 11.50 -32.65 -2.79
CA GLU A 184 12.22 -33.54 -1.88
C GLU A 184 12.07 -33.09 -0.45
N LEU A 185 12.25 -31.80 -0.18
CA LEU A 185 12.03 -31.20 1.13
C LEU A 185 10.58 -31.39 1.58
N VAL A 186 9.62 -31.17 0.71
CA VAL A 186 8.18 -31.37 1.00
C VAL A 186 7.91 -32.81 1.40
N LYS A 187 8.48 -33.80 0.69
CA LYS A 187 8.33 -35.20 0.99
C LYS A 187 8.91 -35.55 2.37
N GLU A 188 10.15 -35.14 2.63
CA GLU A 188 10.82 -35.36 3.92
C GLU A 188 10.04 -34.79 5.10
N ILE A 189 9.58 -33.54 4.99
CA ILE A 189 8.85 -32.91 6.08
C ILE A 189 7.48 -33.55 6.30
N ARG A 190 6.80 -33.98 5.24
CA ARG A 190 5.52 -34.69 5.36
C ARG A 190 5.67 -36.05 6.04
N GLU A 191 6.76 -36.76 5.85
CA GLU A 191 7.07 -38.00 6.56
C GLU A 191 7.30 -37.70 8.05
N LYS A 192 8.14 -36.72 8.36
CA LYS A 192 8.36 -36.25 9.76
C LYS A 192 7.08 -35.77 10.46
N LEU A 193 6.18 -35.09 9.71
CA LEU A 193 4.88 -34.70 10.25
C LEU A 193 4.00 -35.89 10.64
N LYS A 194 3.99 -36.94 9.80
CA LYS A 194 3.24 -38.18 10.11
C LYS A 194 3.80 -38.87 11.35
N GLU A 195 5.11 -38.99 11.44
CA GLU A 195 5.81 -39.58 12.59
C GLU A 195 5.56 -38.79 13.87
N ASN A 196 5.42 -37.45 13.75
CA ASN A 196 5.19 -36.55 14.89
C ASN A 196 3.69 -36.26 15.15
N GLY A 197 2.78 -37.12 14.69
CA GLY A 197 1.35 -36.99 14.97
C GLY A 197 0.69 -35.73 14.38
N GLY A 198 1.26 -35.15 13.32
CA GLY A 198 0.74 -33.94 12.67
C GLY A 198 1.24 -32.63 13.29
N TYR A 199 2.13 -32.68 14.27
CA TYR A 199 2.76 -31.50 14.87
C TYR A 199 4.03 -31.09 14.11
N CYS A 200 4.28 -29.80 14.06
CA CYS A 200 5.45 -29.25 13.35
C CYS A 200 6.76 -29.88 13.85
N PRO A 201 7.57 -30.50 12.98
CA PRO A 201 8.80 -31.17 13.40
C PRO A 201 9.87 -30.20 13.94
N CYS A 202 9.72 -28.92 13.69
CA CYS A 202 10.65 -27.87 14.18
C CYS A 202 10.26 -27.31 15.56
N LYS A 203 9.19 -27.81 16.18
CA LYS A 203 8.75 -27.36 17.52
C LYS A 203 8.88 -28.49 18.51
N LEU A 204 9.44 -28.17 19.70
CA LEU A 204 9.68 -29.15 20.77
C LEU A 204 8.41 -29.51 21.54
N VAL A 205 7.44 -28.62 21.59
CA VAL A 205 6.19 -28.81 22.34
C VAL A 205 5.07 -29.14 21.35
N GLN A 206 4.27 -30.16 21.68
CA GLN A 206 3.10 -30.57 20.92
C GLN A 206 1.83 -30.03 21.59
N ASN A 207 1.21 -29.04 20.92
CA ASN A 207 -0.06 -28.43 21.33
C ASN A 207 -0.77 -27.85 20.11
N GLU A 208 -1.95 -27.26 20.29
CA GLU A 208 -2.73 -26.66 19.19
C GLU A 208 -1.99 -25.56 18.42
N ASP A 209 -1.06 -24.85 19.08
CA ASP A 209 -0.27 -23.79 18.42
C ASP A 209 0.81 -24.35 17.49
N THR A 210 1.25 -25.59 17.74
CA THR A 210 2.33 -26.26 16.99
C THR A 210 1.82 -27.30 15.99
N LYS A 211 0.51 -27.56 15.97
CA LYS A 211 -0.12 -28.39 14.95
C LYS A 211 0.06 -27.78 13.57
N CYS A 212 0.33 -28.57 12.55
CA CYS A 212 0.55 -28.09 11.19
C CYS A 212 -0.80 -27.66 10.54
N MET A 213 -0.91 -26.45 10.00
CA MET A 213 0.00 -25.30 9.98
C MET A 213 0.06 -24.64 11.36
N CYS A 214 1.26 -24.42 11.88
CA CYS A 214 1.44 -23.87 13.21
C CYS A 214 0.93 -22.41 13.30
N LYS A 215 0.65 -21.97 14.52
CA LYS A 215 0.10 -20.64 14.81
C LYS A 215 0.93 -19.51 14.20
N GLU A 216 2.24 -19.58 14.35
CA GLU A 216 3.19 -18.60 13.81
C GLU A 216 3.02 -18.38 12.30
N PHE A 217 2.88 -19.46 11.52
CA PHE A 217 2.68 -19.35 10.08
C PHE A 217 1.24 -18.93 9.73
N ARG A 218 0.22 -19.35 10.49
CA ARG A 218 -1.15 -18.86 10.33
C ARG A 218 -1.24 -17.35 10.58
N GLU A 219 -0.50 -16.83 11.57
CA GLU A 219 -0.41 -15.38 11.83
C GLU A 219 0.33 -14.65 10.71
N ALA A 220 1.40 -15.23 10.17
CA ALA A 220 2.09 -14.68 9.01
C ALA A 220 1.16 -14.58 7.79
N ILE A 221 0.36 -15.63 7.51
CA ILE A 221 -0.64 -15.60 6.44
C ILE A 221 -1.68 -14.50 6.70
N LYS A 222 -2.23 -14.43 7.92
CA LYS A 222 -3.24 -13.44 8.30
C LYS A 222 -2.74 -11.99 8.12
N ASN A 223 -1.46 -11.77 8.37
CA ASN A 223 -0.81 -10.47 8.25
C ASN A 223 -0.17 -10.25 6.87
N ASN A 224 -0.45 -11.13 5.89
CA ASN A 224 0.11 -11.08 4.53
C ASN A 224 1.65 -11.01 4.48
N ILE A 225 2.33 -11.61 5.45
CA ILE A 225 3.79 -11.68 5.50
C ILE A 225 4.25 -12.77 4.54
N LEU A 226 5.05 -12.39 3.54
CA LEU A 226 5.65 -13.33 2.58
C LEU A 226 6.76 -14.13 3.26
N GLY A 227 6.97 -15.35 2.78
CA GLY A 227 8.07 -16.20 3.21
C GLY A 227 7.64 -17.63 3.52
N GLU A 228 8.64 -18.42 3.92
CA GLU A 228 8.46 -19.83 4.24
C GLU A 228 8.02 -20.01 5.69
N CYS A 229 7.23 -21.05 5.95
CA CYS A 229 7.03 -21.50 7.33
C CYS A 229 8.35 -22.07 7.88
N HIS A 230 8.51 -22.06 9.20
CA HIS A 230 9.77 -22.41 9.85
C HIS A 230 10.33 -23.79 9.44
N CYS A 231 9.48 -24.77 9.14
CA CYS A 231 9.92 -26.07 8.66
C CYS A 231 10.13 -26.15 7.13
N GLY A 232 9.79 -25.10 6.37
CA GLY A 232 9.94 -25.06 4.92
C GLY A 232 8.88 -25.84 4.14
N LEU A 233 7.82 -26.37 4.78
CA LEU A 233 6.77 -27.12 4.07
C LEU A 233 5.88 -26.24 3.18
N TYR A 234 5.51 -25.07 3.71
CA TYR A 234 4.65 -24.10 3.06
C TYR A 234 5.37 -22.79 2.84
N ILE A 235 5.00 -22.11 1.78
CA ILE A 235 5.41 -20.74 1.51
C ILE A 235 4.16 -19.88 1.32
N ASN A 236 4.18 -18.69 1.91
CA ASN A 236 3.22 -17.64 1.66
C ASN A 236 3.80 -16.73 0.59
N VAL A 237 3.25 -16.78 -0.60
CA VAL A 237 3.73 -16.05 -1.78
C VAL A 237 2.67 -15.07 -2.25
N GLU A 238 3.10 -14.12 -3.05
CA GLU A 238 2.19 -13.21 -3.72
C GLU A 238 1.19 -13.97 -4.59
N ASP A 239 -0.09 -13.63 -4.49
CA ASP A 239 -1.12 -14.19 -5.37
C ASP A 239 -1.15 -13.46 -6.71
N THR A 240 -0.34 -13.95 -7.64
CA THR A 240 -0.27 -13.40 -9.00
C THR A 240 -1.42 -13.85 -9.90
N SER A 241 -2.28 -14.79 -9.44
CA SER A 241 -3.38 -15.33 -10.25
C SER A 241 -4.50 -14.32 -10.53
N LYS A 242 -4.51 -13.21 -9.80
CA LYS A 242 -5.46 -12.10 -9.97
C LYS A 242 -4.86 -10.91 -10.73
N ARG A 243 -3.60 -11.00 -11.14
CA ARG A 243 -3.03 -10.06 -12.11
C ARG A 243 -3.64 -10.45 -13.46
N GLY A 244 -4.56 -9.61 -13.97
CA GLY A 244 -5.17 -9.83 -15.28
C GLY A 244 -4.10 -10.06 -16.35
N GLU A 245 -4.37 -11.01 -17.24
CA GLU A 245 -3.62 -11.21 -18.47
C GLU A 245 -3.66 -9.95 -19.35
#